data_c8ef219eaaaa4daed5e85ba3523cb1ab
#
_entry.id   c8ef219eaaaa4daed5e85ba3523cb1ab
#
_cell.length_a   1.000
_cell.length_b   1.000
_cell.length_c   1.000
_cell.angle_alpha   90.00
_cell.angle_beta   90.00
_cell.angle_gamma   90.00
#
_symmetry.space_group_name_H-M   'P 1'
#
loop_
_entity.id
_entity.type
_entity.pdbx_description
1 polymer ?
#
loop_
_entity_poly.entity_id
_entity_poly.type
_entity_poly.pdbx_seq_one_letter_code
_entity_poly.pdbx_strand_id
1 'polypeptide(L)'
;HGPLLLRMFGPTVGDSNPDERHIQDSGFGARVVQRLDWGRLETWLAGRPMRREDCDNSQVLVALANELRHLHTVAGRNHNDLNFTNVLVCESEDFPTTHLLDFEYAGPLDPPLDIANFFCEWMYDFGSHRWFEPDPTRFPSDEQARSFIAQYLGITNYADDEVLAFQKEVQAQIPYVHKFWIDWAMKNFSDRYEYVQYAELRQI
;
A
#
# COMPACT_ATOMS: atom_id res chain seq x y z
N HIS A 1 -3.12 26.28 -13.91
CA HIS A 1 -3.28 25.48 -12.70
C HIS A 1 -4.17 24.30 -13.04
N GLY A 2 -3.71 23.06 -12.76
CA GLY A 2 -4.51 21.86 -12.92
C GLY A 2 -5.61 21.76 -11.85
N PRO A 3 -6.46 20.70 -11.89
CA PRO A 3 -7.48 20.47 -10.88
C PRO A 3 -6.84 20.25 -9.50
N LEU A 4 -7.57 20.63 -8.44
CA LEU A 4 -7.15 20.49 -7.06
C LEU A 4 -8.17 19.64 -6.30
N LEU A 5 -7.67 18.91 -5.29
CA LEU A 5 -8.46 18.11 -4.35
C LEU A 5 -8.44 18.80 -2.99
N LEU A 6 -9.61 18.97 -2.38
CA LEU A 6 -9.72 19.37 -0.98
C LEU A 6 -9.91 18.11 -0.13
N ARG A 7 -8.89 17.77 0.68
CA ARG A 7 -9.00 16.71 1.70
C ARG A 7 -9.40 17.34 3.02
N MET A 8 -10.54 16.94 3.57
CA MET A 8 -11.03 17.38 4.88
C MET A 8 -10.65 16.32 5.93
N PHE A 9 -10.08 16.77 7.04
CA PHE A 9 -9.74 15.88 8.15
C PHE A 9 -10.98 15.54 8.96
N GLY A 10 -11.10 14.29 9.39
CA GLY A 10 -12.10 13.89 10.37
C GLY A 10 -11.80 14.49 11.76
N PRO A 11 -12.75 14.44 12.70
CA PRO A 11 -12.61 15.08 14.00
C PRO A 11 -11.47 14.50 14.87
N THR A 12 -10.96 13.32 14.51
CA THR A 12 -9.87 12.63 15.22
C THR A 12 -8.59 12.51 14.40
N VAL A 13 -8.61 12.93 13.14
CA VAL A 13 -7.48 12.80 12.20
C VAL A 13 -7.02 14.21 11.86
N GLY A 14 -5.82 14.56 12.28
CA GLY A 14 -5.15 15.79 11.85
C GLY A 14 -3.98 15.45 10.94
N ASP A 15 -3.41 16.46 10.29
CA ASP A 15 -2.15 16.40 9.53
C ASP A 15 -0.95 16.22 10.49
N SER A 16 -0.99 15.14 11.30
CA SER A 16 -0.16 14.99 12.49
C SER A 16 0.97 13.95 12.34
N ASN A 17 0.92 13.09 11.30
CA ASN A 17 1.99 12.12 11.10
C ASN A 17 3.23 12.81 10.49
N PRO A 18 4.35 12.93 11.23
CA PRO A 18 5.57 13.56 10.72
C PRO A 18 6.21 12.77 9.57
N ASP A 19 6.03 11.45 9.54
CA ASP A 19 6.55 10.59 8.46
C ASP A 19 5.75 10.77 7.16
N GLU A 20 4.42 10.93 7.24
CA GLU A 20 3.60 11.33 6.09
C GLU A 20 4.08 12.65 5.49
N ARG A 21 4.29 13.65 6.33
CA ARG A 21 4.78 14.96 5.88
C ARG A 21 6.16 14.84 5.23
N HIS A 22 7.06 14.07 5.82
CA HIS A 22 8.38 13.83 5.26
C HIS A 22 8.33 13.16 3.87
N ILE A 23 7.44 12.18 3.69
CA ILE A 23 7.20 11.52 2.41
C ILE A 23 6.69 12.51 1.37
N GLN A 24 5.70 13.35 1.72
CA GLN A 24 5.14 14.37 0.82
C GLN A 24 6.19 15.42 0.45
N ASP A 25 7.00 15.87 1.40
CA ASP A 25 8.09 16.83 1.15
C ASP A 25 9.19 16.21 0.27
N SER A 26 9.32 14.88 0.26
CA SER A 26 10.19 14.12 -0.64
C SER A 26 9.60 13.92 -2.05
N GLY A 27 8.39 14.42 -2.30
CA GLY A 27 7.76 14.46 -3.63
C GLY A 27 6.82 13.31 -3.94
N PHE A 28 6.46 12.47 -2.96
CA PHE A 28 5.52 11.37 -3.16
C PHE A 28 4.07 11.79 -2.90
N GLY A 29 3.16 11.11 -3.60
CA GLY A 29 1.74 11.37 -3.51
C GLY A 29 1.32 12.71 -4.12
N ALA A 30 0.15 13.17 -3.74
CA ALA A 30 -0.37 14.46 -4.19
C ALA A 30 0.39 15.61 -3.51
N ARG A 31 0.88 16.56 -4.31
CA ARG A 31 1.59 17.71 -3.75
C ARG A 31 0.62 18.62 -2.97
N VAL A 32 0.93 18.85 -1.69
CA VAL A 32 0.17 19.77 -0.84
C VAL A 32 0.42 21.21 -1.31
N VAL A 33 -0.65 21.87 -1.73
CA VAL A 33 -0.63 23.27 -2.19
C VAL A 33 -0.84 24.23 -1.02
N GLN A 34 -1.75 23.86 -0.10
CA GLN A 34 -2.07 24.63 1.09
C GLN A 34 -2.54 23.72 2.21
N ARG A 35 -2.05 23.98 3.43
CA ARG A 35 -2.52 23.34 4.66
C ARG A 35 -3.49 24.27 5.39
N LEU A 36 -4.55 23.69 5.93
CA LEU A 36 -5.59 24.35 6.71
C LEU A 36 -5.71 23.61 8.05
N ASP A 37 -6.28 24.24 9.09
CA ASP A 37 -6.46 23.61 10.40
C ASP A 37 -7.38 22.37 10.35
N TRP A 38 -8.25 22.31 9.36
CA TRP A 38 -9.28 21.29 9.18
C TRP A 38 -9.13 20.45 7.90
N GLY A 39 -8.07 20.65 7.14
CA GLY A 39 -7.87 19.95 5.88
C GLY A 39 -6.64 20.43 5.12
N ARG A 40 -6.51 19.98 3.88
CA ARG A 40 -5.45 20.42 2.98
C ARG A 40 -5.91 20.45 1.53
N LEU A 41 -5.35 21.35 0.77
CA LEU A 41 -5.55 21.44 -0.67
C LEU A 41 -4.36 20.79 -1.36
N GLU A 42 -4.65 19.81 -2.21
CA GLU A 42 -3.66 18.99 -2.91
C GLU A 42 -3.83 19.08 -4.42
N THR A 43 -2.76 18.80 -5.17
CA THR A 43 -2.87 18.60 -6.62
C THR A 43 -3.66 17.32 -6.88
N TRP A 44 -4.52 17.36 -7.90
CA TRP A 44 -5.16 16.15 -8.39
C TRP A 44 -4.14 15.26 -9.10
N LEU A 45 -4.09 14.00 -8.73
CA LEU A 45 -3.36 12.96 -9.46
C LEU A 45 -4.33 12.23 -10.39
N ALA A 46 -4.00 12.18 -11.68
CA ALA A 46 -4.78 11.42 -12.64
C ALA A 46 -4.47 9.93 -12.49
N GLY A 47 -5.49 9.10 -12.68
CA GLY A 47 -5.35 7.65 -12.57
C GLY A 47 -6.63 7.02 -12.02
N ARG A 48 -6.66 5.72 -12.01
CA ARG A 48 -7.69 4.94 -11.32
C ARG A 48 -7.09 4.19 -10.13
N PRO A 49 -7.86 3.90 -9.08
CA PRO A 49 -7.39 2.98 -8.04
C PRO A 49 -6.96 1.64 -8.67
N MET A 50 -5.92 1.06 -8.10
CA MET A 50 -5.54 -0.32 -8.44
C MET A 50 -6.71 -1.26 -8.15
N ARG A 51 -6.81 -2.31 -8.93
CA ARG A 51 -7.83 -3.33 -8.80
C ARG A 51 -7.18 -4.69 -8.55
N ARG A 52 -7.97 -5.62 -8.04
CA ARG A 52 -7.53 -6.99 -7.80
C ARG A 52 -6.97 -7.67 -9.07
N GLU A 53 -7.57 -7.38 -10.23
CA GLU A 53 -7.16 -7.92 -11.53
C GLU A 53 -5.79 -7.41 -11.97
N ASP A 54 -5.37 -6.25 -11.47
CA ASP A 54 -4.04 -5.70 -11.76
C ASP A 54 -2.90 -6.54 -11.17
N CYS A 55 -3.19 -7.42 -10.20
CA CYS A 55 -2.23 -8.39 -9.68
C CYS A 55 -1.82 -9.46 -10.71
N ASP A 56 -2.62 -9.63 -11.75
CA ASP A 56 -2.31 -10.51 -12.88
C ASP A 56 -1.63 -9.73 -14.04
N ASN A 57 -1.45 -8.41 -13.90
CA ASN A 57 -0.78 -7.56 -14.88
C ASN A 57 0.67 -7.29 -14.47
N SER A 58 1.61 -7.98 -15.10
CA SER A 58 3.04 -7.86 -14.78
C SER A 58 3.58 -6.44 -14.95
N GLN A 59 3.07 -5.64 -15.90
CA GLN A 59 3.53 -4.27 -16.11
C GLN A 59 3.11 -3.35 -14.95
N VAL A 60 1.89 -3.51 -14.42
CA VAL A 60 1.42 -2.76 -13.25
C VAL A 60 2.25 -3.14 -12.03
N LEU A 61 2.51 -4.43 -11.81
CA LEU A 61 3.32 -4.90 -10.69
C LEU A 61 4.77 -4.40 -10.77
N VAL A 62 5.36 -4.35 -11.97
CA VAL A 62 6.69 -3.76 -12.19
C VAL A 62 6.69 -2.27 -11.86
N ALA A 63 5.69 -1.52 -12.32
CA ALA A 63 5.56 -0.09 -12.01
C ALA A 63 5.45 0.14 -10.51
N LEU A 64 4.61 -0.64 -9.81
CA LEU A 64 4.42 -0.54 -8.37
C LEU A 64 5.69 -0.92 -7.59
N ALA A 65 6.37 -2.00 -7.96
CA ALA A 65 7.60 -2.41 -7.31
C ALA A 65 8.70 -1.33 -7.41
N ASN A 66 8.80 -0.68 -8.58
CA ASN A 66 9.73 0.43 -8.79
C ASN A 66 9.34 1.68 -8.00
N GLU A 67 8.06 2.02 -7.93
CA GLU A 67 7.57 3.16 -7.15
C GLU A 67 7.80 2.94 -5.64
N LEU A 68 7.53 1.73 -5.14
CA LEU A 68 7.78 1.38 -3.75
C LEU A 68 9.29 1.42 -3.41
N ARG A 69 10.14 0.88 -4.30
CA ARG A 69 11.59 1.00 -4.14
C ARG A 69 12.03 2.46 -4.11
N HIS A 70 11.46 3.30 -4.95
CA HIS A 70 11.76 4.74 -4.99
C HIS A 70 11.36 5.40 -3.67
N LEU A 71 10.17 5.13 -3.14
CA LEU A 71 9.74 5.60 -1.82
C LEU A 71 10.75 5.22 -0.73
N HIS A 72 11.09 3.94 -0.64
CA HIS A 72 12.01 3.43 0.38
C HIS A 72 13.42 4.02 0.25
N THR A 73 13.89 4.25 -0.98
CA THR A 73 15.25 4.78 -1.22
C THR A 73 15.34 6.28 -0.96
N VAL A 74 14.32 7.05 -1.37
CA VAL A 74 14.37 8.51 -1.34
C VAL A 74 13.83 9.06 -0.01
N ALA A 75 12.66 8.59 0.44
CA ALA A 75 12.09 9.05 1.68
C ALA A 75 12.61 8.27 2.90
N GLY A 76 13.13 7.05 2.72
CA GLY A 76 13.61 6.20 3.81
C GLY A 76 12.51 5.84 4.80
N ARG A 77 11.29 5.62 4.31
CA ARG A 77 10.09 5.34 5.09
C ARG A 77 9.26 4.25 4.44
N ASN A 78 8.55 3.49 5.27
CA ASN A 78 7.50 2.60 4.84
C ASN A 78 6.18 3.34 4.62
N HIS A 79 5.34 2.77 3.78
CA HIS A 79 3.94 3.14 3.63
C HIS A 79 3.08 2.58 4.77
N ASN A 80 3.27 1.31 5.12
CA ASN A 80 2.58 0.50 6.15
C ASN A 80 1.08 0.27 5.93
N ASP A 81 0.51 0.78 4.84
CA ASP A 81 -0.89 0.55 4.43
C ASP A 81 -0.99 0.40 2.91
N LEU A 82 -0.08 -0.37 2.32
CA LEU A 82 -0.04 -0.58 0.88
C LEU A 82 -1.13 -1.58 0.47
N ASN A 83 -2.28 -1.03 0.10
CA ASN A 83 -3.44 -1.76 -0.42
C ASN A 83 -3.90 -1.18 -1.77
N PHE A 84 -4.86 -1.82 -2.43
CA PHE A 84 -5.30 -1.42 -3.78
C PHE A 84 -5.89 -0.01 -3.85
N THR A 85 -6.53 0.47 -2.77
CA THR A 85 -7.13 1.81 -2.76
C THR A 85 -6.09 2.92 -2.63
N ASN A 86 -4.91 2.58 -2.11
CA ASN A 86 -3.80 3.49 -1.88
C ASN A 86 -2.78 3.50 -3.04
N VAL A 87 -3.09 2.82 -4.14
CA VAL A 87 -2.29 2.82 -5.37
C VAL A 87 -3.13 3.36 -6.52
N LEU A 88 -2.68 4.45 -7.17
CA LEU A 88 -3.24 4.90 -8.45
C LEU A 88 -2.46 4.28 -9.60
N VAL A 89 -3.17 3.68 -10.54
CA VAL A 89 -2.64 3.21 -11.82
C VAL A 89 -2.94 4.25 -12.89
N CYS A 90 -1.89 4.80 -13.49
CA CYS A 90 -1.96 5.73 -14.61
C CYS A 90 -1.65 4.94 -15.89
N GLU A 91 -2.69 4.65 -16.66
CA GLU A 91 -2.53 3.91 -17.91
C GLU A 91 -1.89 4.82 -18.97
N SER A 92 -0.99 4.26 -19.76
CA SER A 92 -0.40 4.90 -20.93
C SER A 92 -0.26 3.88 -22.07
N GLU A 93 -0.05 4.36 -23.30
CA GLU A 93 0.11 3.48 -24.47
C GLU A 93 1.37 2.63 -24.38
N ASP A 94 2.43 3.14 -23.76
CA ASP A 94 3.72 2.45 -23.69
C ASP A 94 3.82 1.56 -22.43
N PHE A 95 3.72 2.15 -21.25
CA PHE A 95 3.90 1.45 -19.97
C PHE A 95 3.16 2.18 -18.84
N PRO A 96 2.39 1.47 -18.00
CA PRO A 96 1.69 2.09 -16.89
C PRO A 96 2.67 2.65 -15.87
N THR A 97 2.25 3.73 -15.18
CA THR A 97 2.92 4.23 -13.98
C THR A 97 1.99 4.10 -12.79
N THR A 98 2.56 4.13 -11.58
CA THR A 98 1.79 4.10 -10.35
C THR A 98 2.15 5.27 -9.45
N HIS A 99 1.19 5.70 -8.62
CA HIS A 99 1.43 6.65 -7.54
C HIS A 99 0.90 6.07 -6.24
N LEU A 100 1.65 6.24 -5.17
CA LEU A 100 1.24 5.86 -3.82
C LEU A 100 0.48 7.01 -3.17
N LEU A 101 -0.56 6.69 -2.42
CA LEU A 101 -1.45 7.64 -1.74
C LEU A 101 -1.60 7.24 -0.27
N ASP A 102 -2.02 8.19 0.56
CA ASP A 102 -2.49 7.97 1.92
C ASP A 102 -1.42 7.41 2.87
N PHE A 103 -0.45 8.24 3.19
CA PHE A 103 0.69 7.89 4.05
C PHE A 103 0.40 8.07 5.54
N GLU A 104 -0.85 8.00 5.98
CA GLU A 104 -1.22 8.23 7.39
C GLU A 104 -0.61 7.19 8.35
N TYR A 105 -0.29 5.99 7.84
CA TYR A 105 0.40 4.92 8.60
C TYR A 105 1.91 4.87 8.36
N ALA A 106 2.45 5.81 7.58
CA ALA A 106 3.88 5.84 7.28
C ALA A 106 4.74 5.80 8.55
N GLY A 107 5.87 5.13 8.45
CA GLY A 107 6.75 4.91 9.60
C GLY A 107 8.17 4.54 9.23
N PRO A 108 8.95 4.07 10.21
CA PRO A 108 10.33 3.66 9.99
C PRO A 108 10.48 2.63 8.88
N LEU A 109 11.59 2.71 8.16
CA LEU A 109 11.89 1.85 7.02
C LEU A 109 12.07 0.38 7.44
N ASP A 110 11.21 -0.47 6.92
CA ASP A 110 11.25 -1.94 6.98
C ASP A 110 10.63 -2.51 5.69
N PRO A 111 11.36 -2.56 4.57
CA PRO A 111 10.82 -2.95 3.27
C PRO A 111 10.12 -4.31 3.24
N PRO A 112 10.63 -5.37 3.93
CA PRO A 112 9.91 -6.64 3.99
C PRO A 112 8.49 -6.52 4.57
N LEU A 113 8.28 -5.65 5.57
CA LEU A 113 6.97 -5.42 6.18
C LEU A 113 5.98 -4.79 5.18
N ASP A 114 6.40 -3.79 4.43
CA ASP A 114 5.55 -3.12 3.43
C ASP A 114 5.13 -4.07 2.30
N ILE A 115 6.06 -4.89 1.83
CA ILE A 115 5.77 -5.90 0.79
C ILE A 115 4.88 -7.02 1.35
N ALA A 116 5.09 -7.45 2.59
CA ALA A 116 4.23 -8.42 3.26
C ALA A 116 2.80 -7.88 3.40
N ASN A 117 2.64 -6.60 3.78
CA ASN A 117 1.34 -5.96 3.83
C ASN A 117 0.66 -6.00 2.47
N PHE A 118 1.33 -5.57 1.41
CA PHE A 118 0.79 -5.60 0.05
C PHE A 118 0.34 -7.02 -0.35
N PHE A 119 1.14 -8.05 -0.11
CA PHE A 119 0.79 -9.43 -0.44
C PHE A 119 -0.42 -9.95 0.35
N CYS A 120 -0.55 -9.58 1.63
CA CYS A 120 -1.72 -9.91 2.42
C CYS A 120 -2.99 -9.26 1.87
N GLU A 121 -2.88 -8.02 1.36
CA GLU A 121 -4.02 -7.27 0.83
C GLU A 121 -4.55 -7.82 -0.51
N TRP A 122 -3.79 -8.67 -1.23
CA TRP A 122 -4.31 -9.39 -2.41
C TRP A 122 -5.51 -10.27 -2.09
N MET A 123 -5.62 -10.75 -0.86
CA MET A 123 -6.73 -11.60 -0.44
C MET A 123 -8.05 -10.85 -0.25
N TYR A 124 -8.03 -9.51 -0.20
CA TYR A 124 -9.19 -8.70 0.12
C TYR A 124 -9.75 -7.96 -1.10
N ASP A 125 -11.09 -7.83 -1.15
CA ASP A 125 -11.79 -7.06 -2.19
C ASP A 125 -12.51 -5.87 -1.56
N PHE A 126 -11.81 -4.75 -1.45
CA PHE A 126 -12.35 -3.51 -0.88
C PHE A 126 -13.49 -2.88 -1.69
N GLY A 127 -13.73 -3.35 -2.93
CA GLY A 127 -14.89 -2.96 -3.75
C GLY A 127 -16.16 -3.76 -3.42
N SER A 128 -16.04 -4.85 -2.67
CA SER A 128 -17.15 -5.72 -2.27
C SER A 128 -17.82 -5.26 -0.99
N HIS A 129 -19.13 -5.52 -0.85
CA HIS A 129 -19.83 -5.39 0.44
C HIS A 129 -19.37 -6.40 1.51
N ARG A 130 -18.61 -7.43 1.10
CA ARG A 130 -17.93 -8.41 1.96
C ARG A 130 -16.41 -8.20 1.97
N TRP A 131 -15.98 -6.96 1.94
CA TRP A 131 -14.57 -6.54 1.90
C TRP A 131 -13.70 -7.16 3.00
N PHE A 132 -14.32 -7.52 4.12
CA PHE A 132 -13.67 -8.10 5.29
C PHE A 132 -13.38 -9.61 5.17
N GLU A 133 -13.88 -10.28 4.12
CA GLU A 133 -13.65 -11.70 3.89
C GLU A 133 -12.44 -11.92 3.01
N PRO A 134 -11.38 -12.57 3.53
CA PRO A 134 -10.22 -12.91 2.72
C PRO A 134 -10.54 -14.08 1.77
N ASP A 135 -9.96 -14.02 0.59
CA ASP A 135 -9.85 -15.15 -0.34
C ASP A 135 -8.39 -15.63 -0.35
N PRO A 136 -8.02 -16.66 0.44
CA PRO A 136 -6.64 -17.13 0.53
C PRO A 136 -6.06 -17.64 -0.81
N THR A 137 -6.93 -18.00 -1.77
CA THR A 137 -6.47 -18.44 -3.10
C THR A 137 -5.87 -17.31 -3.92
N ARG A 138 -6.08 -16.05 -3.50
CA ARG A 138 -5.54 -14.84 -4.12
C ARG A 138 -4.21 -14.39 -3.52
N PHE A 139 -3.74 -15.02 -2.44
CA PHE A 139 -2.39 -14.75 -1.95
C PHE A 139 -1.39 -15.07 -3.07
N PRO A 140 -0.35 -14.22 -3.31
CA PRO A 140 0.54 -14.44 -4.43
C PRO A 140 1.25 -15.78 -4.34
N SER A 141 1.34 -16.48 -5.47
CA SER A 141 2.19 -17.67 -5.58
C SER A 141 3.66 -17.31 -5.35
N ASP A 142 4.48 -18.31 -5.04
CA ASP A 142 5.92 -18.11 -4.87
C ASP A 142 6.57 -17.45 -6.09
N GLU A 143 6.11 -17.78 -7.28
CA GLU A 143 6.61 -17.18 -8.51
C GLU A 143 6.22 -15.70 -8.65
N GLN A 144 4.95 -15.37 -8.38
CA GLN A 144 4.47 -13.98 -8.38
C GLN A 144 5.19 -13.14 -7.32
N ALA A 145 5.33 -13.67 -6.11
CA ALA A 145 6.04 -12.99 -5.02
C ALA A 145 7.50 -12.73 -5.38
N ARG A 146 8.22 -13.74 -5.89
CA ARG A 146 9.62 -13.59 -6.31
C ARG A 146 9.78 -12.64 -7.49
N SER A 147 8.85 -12.67 -8.45
CA SER A 147 8.87 -11.73 -9.58
C SER A 147 8.73 -10.28 -9.10
N PHE A 148 7.79 -9.99 -8.19
CA PHE A 148 7.63 -8.67 -7.60
C PHE A 148 8.88 -8.23 -6.80
N ILE A 149 9.41 -9.12 -5.94
CA ILE A 149 10.60 -8.85 -5.12
C ILE A 149 11.84 -8.61 -6.00
N ALA A 150 12.02 -9.38 -7.07
CA ALA A 150 13.13 -9.19 -8.02
C ALA A 150 13.07 -7.79 -8.65
N GLN A 151 11.89 -7.35 -9.08
CA GLN A 151 11.70 -5.99 -9.60
C GLN A 151 11.97 -4.93 -8.52
N TYR A 152 11.49 -5.16 -7.31
CA TYR A 152 11.74 -4.27 -6.17
C TYR A 152 13.25 -4.15 -5.88
N LEU A 153 14.00 -5.25 -5.89
CA LEU A 153 15.45 -5.25 -5.67
C LEU A 153 16.25 -4.74 -6.90
N GLY A 154 15.63 -4.68 -8.08
CA GLY A 154 16.30 -4.36 -9.34
C GLY A 154 17.11 -5.53 -9.90
N ILE A 155 16.73 -6.75 -9.58
CA ILE A 155 17.35 -8.01 -10.00
C ILE A 155 16.52 -8.60 -11.14
N THR A 156 17.16 -9.01 -12.23
CA THR A 156 16.44 -9.59 -13.39
C THR A 156 16.07 -11.07 -13.20
N ASN A 157 16.82 -11.80 -12.38
CA ASN A 157 16.60 -13.23 -12.15
C ASN A 157 15.84 -13.44 -10.83
N TYR A 158 14.56 -13.78 -10.91
CA TYR A 158 13.74 -14.06 -9.73
C TYR A 158 14.10 -15.34 -8.97
N ALA A 159 14.99 -16.18 -9.51
CA ALA A 159 15.56 -17.34 -8.81
C ALA A 159 16.91 -17.03 -8.14
N ASP A 160 17.33 -15.77 -8.11
CA ASP A 160 18.55 -15.32 -7.43
C ASP A 160 18.49 -15.55 -5.92
N ASP A 161 19.62 -15.91 -5.31
CA ASP A 161 19.70 -16.20 -3.88
C ASP A 161 19.31 -14.99 -3.02
N GLU A 162 19.56 -13.76 -3.47
CA GLU A 162 19.15 -12.52 -2.79
C GLU A 162 17.64 -12.38 -2.81
N VAL A 163 16.97 -12.67 -3.93
CA VAL A 163 15.50 -12.66 -4.04
C VAL A 163 14.89 -13.70 -3.10
N LEU A 164 15.48 -14.91 -3.07
CA LEU A 164 15.01 -16.00 -2.19
C LEU A 164 15.21 -15.68 -0.71
N ALA A 165 16.30 -15.02 -0.35
CA ALA A 165 16.55 -14.58 1.02
C ALA A 165 15.55 -13.50 1.43
N PHE A 166 15.34 -12.49 0.59
CA PHE A 166 14.41 -11.40 0.85
C PHE A 166 12.95 -11.89 0.92
N GLN A 167 12.56 -12.89 0.09
CA GLN A 167 11.24 -13.51 0.19
C GLN A 167 10.99 -14.12 1.58
N LYS A 168 12.00 -14.75 2.18
CA LYS A 168 11.87 -15.30 3.55
C LYS A 168 11.69 -14.21 4.59
N GLU A 169 12.35 -13.06 4.42
CA GLU A 169 12.15 -11.90 5.29
C GLU A 169 10.71 -11.36 5.17
N VAL A 170 10.20 -11.23 3.94
CA VAL A 170 8.81 -10.85 3.68
C VAL A 170 7.83 -11.84 4.34
N GLN A 171 8.04 -13.15 4.16
CA GLN A 171 7.19 -14.18 4.76
C GLN A 171 7.19 -14.12 6.29
N ALA A 172 8.32 -13.78 6.90
CA ALA A 172 8.43 -13.64 8.36
C ALA A 172 7.62 -12.44 8.91
N GLN A 173 7.30 -11.45 8.07
CA GLN A 173 6.50 -10.28 8.48
C GLN A 173 4.98 -10.53 8.41
N ILE A 174 4.51 -11.54 7.70
CA ILE A 174 3.07 -11.82 7.52
C ILE A 174 2.31 -11.87 8.86
N PRO A 175 2.79 -12.58 9.90
CA PRO A 175 2.10 -12.59 11.20
C PRO A 175 1.98 -11.20 11.85
N TYR A 176 2.97 -10.31 11.64
CA TYR A 176 2.93 -8.94 12.15
C TYR A 176 1.88 -8.11 11.42
N VAL A 177 1.76 -8.26 10.09
CA VAL A 177 0.73 -7.59 9.29
C VAL A 177 -0.66 -8.00 9.79
N HIS A 178 -0.92 -9.30 9.93
CA HIS A 178 -2.21 -9.78 10.43
C HIS A 178 -2.51 -9.24 11.84
N LYS A 179 -1.54 -9.34 12.74
CA LYS A 179 -1.70 -8.84 14.11
C LYS A 179 -2.00 -7.33 14.14
N PHE A 180 -1.28 -6.52 13.35
CA PHE A 180 -1.49 -5.07 13.30
C PHE A 180 -2.92 -4.73 12.90
N TRP A 181 -3.43 -5.34 11.82
CA TRP A 181 -4.79 -5.06 11.33
C TRP A 181 -5.88 -5.65 12.21
N ILE A 182 -5.64 -6.76 12.92
CA ILE A 182 -6.53 -7.27 13.96
C ILE A 182 -6.64 -6.25 15.11
N ASP A 183 -5.51 -5.79 15.63
CA ASP A 183 -5.47 -4.82 16.73
C ASP A 183 -6.13 -3.50 16.32
N TRP A 184 -5.91 -3.06 15.07
CA TRP A 184 -6.56 -1.88 14.50
C TRP A 184 -8.08 -2.04 14.42
N ALA A 185 -8.56 -3.15 13.87
CA ALA A 185 -9.98 -3.42 13.75
C ALA A 185 -10.66 -3.47 15.11
N MET A 186 -10.03 -4.10 16.11
CA MET A 186 -10.55 -4.19 17.47
C MET A 186 -10.60 -2.85 18.21
N LYS A 187 -9.74 -1.90 17.84
CA LYS A 187 -9.80 -0.52 18.38
C LYS A 187 -10.91 0.31 17.74
N ASN A 188 -11.25 0.03 16.47
CA ASN A 188 -12.13 0.87 15.66
C ASN A 188 -13.53 0.26 15.46
N PHE A 189 -13.86 -0.86 16.14
CA PHE A 189 -15.10 -1.60 15.89
C PHE A 189 -16.37 -0.94 16.44
N SER A 190 -16.29 0.13 17.22
CA SER A 190 -17.34 0.68 18.12
C SER A 190 -18.79 0.64 17.61
N ASP A 191 -19.02 0.64 16.28
CA ASP A 191 -20.35 0.56 15.68
C ASP A 191 -20.39 -0.25 14.36
N ARG A 192 -19.32 -0.99 14.04
CA ARG A 192 -19.22 -1.71 12.77
C ARG A 192 -18.87 -3.17 13.02
N TYR A 193 -19.89 -4.00 12.97
CA TYR A 193 -19.74 -5.46 13.14
C TYR A 193 -18.75 -6.07 12.13
N GLU A 194 -18.62 -5.49 10.96
CA GLU A 194 -17.66 -5.93 9.93
C GLU A 194 -16.22 -5.90 10.40
N TYR A 195 -15.83 -4.99 11.30
CA TYR A 195 -14.47 -4.96 11.86
C TYR A 195 -14.19 -6.15 12.79
N VAL A 196 -15.20 -6.61 13.52
CA VAL A 196 -15.08 -7.82 14.34
C VAL A 196 -14.88 -9.03 13.43
N GLN A 197 -15.69 -9.16 12.37
CA GLN A 197 -15.56 -10.24 11.41
C GLN A 197 -14.20 -10.20 10.67
N TYR A 198 -13.74 -9.00 10.28
CA TYR A 198 -12.42 -8.82 9.69
C TYR A 198 -11.31 -9.30 10.61
N ALA A 199 -11.37 -8.95 11.92
CA ALA A 199 -10.39 -9.39 12.89
C ALA A 199 -10.43 -10.91 13.12
N GLU A 200 -11.63 -11.52 13.18
CA GLU A 200 -11.80 -12.97 13.36
C GLU A 200 -11.29 -13.76 12.16
N LEU A 201 -11.63 -13.32 10.94
CA LEU A 201 -11.25 -14.00 9.70
C LEU A 201 -9.78 -13.78 9.32
N ARG A 202 -9.13 -12.76 9.88
CA ARG A 202 -7.69 -12.48 9.66
C ARG A 202 -6.77 -13.30 10.58
N GLN A 203 -7.31 -14.12 11.49
CA GLN A 203 -6.56 -15.08 12.31
C GLN A 203 -6.17 -16.32 11.48
N ILE A 204 -5.43 -16.12 10.40
CA ILE A 204 -5.01 -17.14 9.45
C ILE A 204 -3.68 -17.77 9.88
#